data_4b44ca80b97d81bdb623749c6edb023c
#
_entry.id   4b44ca80b97d81bdb623749c6edb023c
#
_cell.length_a   1.000
_cell.length_b   1.000
_cell.length_c   1.000
_cell.angle_alpha   90.00
_cell.angle_beta   90.00
_cell.angle_gamma   90.00
#
_symmetry.space_group_name_H-M   'P 1'
#
loop_
_entity.id
_entity.type
_entity.pdbx_description
1 polymer ?
#
loop_
_entity_poly.entity_id
_entity_poly.type
_entity_poly.pdbx_seq_one_letter_code
_entity_poly.pdbx_strand_id
1 'polypeptide(L)'
;MIYLDNAATTPLDAEVAETMYRIIKDYYGNPSSSHATGRNSRVLIEESRSLIADLLGVKPSEIYFTSCATEAIATAIQGVVSACGIKKIITTAVEHHAVSHAIDNLVKSAAVQVSYVHIDKNAHLDLQHLEELLNEDEKSFVVIMHANNETGTLFPVQEISDICKEKRAIFFSDMVQSMGKFENRLSEHSPDITCCSAHKLHGPKGIGFLYLNSRVKIAPLIYGGGQERNMRSGTENIYGIAGMAKSFEVAYRDMAKNREHISQLKSYFSDKLKLYFPELIFNAGCDHQGLFNILNISVPAAYNNNLLLEKL
;
A
#
# COMPACT_ATOMS: atom_id res chain seq x y z
N MET A 1 0.88 -20.51 19.89
CA MET A 1 1.35 -20.39 18.49
C MET A 1 1.94 -19.01 18.31
N ILE A 2 3.14 -18.90 17.77
CA ILE A 2 3.76 -17.61 17.42
C ILE A 2 3.47 -17.38 15.92
N TYR A 3 2.83 -16.24 15.58
CA TYR A 3 2.50 -15.91 14.20
C TYR A 3 3.54 -14.94 13.65
N LEU A 4 4.30 -15.36 12.63
CA LEU A 4 5.41 -14.59 12.03
C LEU A 4 5.09 -14.05 10.63
N ASP A 5 3.91 -14.35 10.07
CA ASP A 5 3.53 -13.96 8.70
C ASP A 5 2.72 -12.64 8.65
N ASN A 6 3.10 -11.66 9.48
CA ASN A 6 2.39 -10.36 9.52
C ASN A 6 2.57 -9.52 8.24
N ALA A 7 3.54 -9.85 7.39
CA ALA A 7 3.67 -9.23 6.07
C ALA A 7 2.56 -9.68 5.10
N ALA A 8 2.07 -10.92 5.22
CA ALA A 8 0.96 -11.42 4.43
C ALA A 8 -0.39 -10.90 4.92
N THR A 9 -0.64 -10.95 6.23
CA THR A 9 -1.86 -10.39 6.87
C THR A 9 -1.64 -10.26 8.37
N THR A 10 -2.39 -9.40 9.03
CA THR A 10 -2.31 -9.22 10.48
C THR A 10 -3.58 -9.73 11.17
N PRO A 11 -3.50 -10.17 12.45
CA PRO A 11 -4.68 -10.36 13.28
C PRO A 11 -5.49 -9.06 13.38
N LEU A 12 -6.81 -9.19 13.46
CA LEU A 12 -7.68 -8.04 13.69
C LEU A 12 -7.46 -7.50 15.12
N ASP A 13 -7.29 -6.19 15.25
CA ASP A 13 -7.18 -5.52 16.55
C ASP A 13 -8.50 -5.61 17.33
N ALA A 14 -8.43 -5.70 18.67
CA ALA A 14 -9.61 -5.86 19.51
C ALA A 14 -10.52 -4.62 19.47
N GLU A 15 -9.97 -3.40 19.45
CA GLU A 15 -10.75 -2.17 19.34
C GLU A 15 -11.42 -2.07 17.96
N VAL A 16 -10.75 -2.55 16.92
CA VAL A 16 -11.30 -2.62 15.56
C VAL A 16 -12.47 -3.61 15.51
N ALA A 17 -12.29 -4.81 16.08
CA ALA A 17 -13.32 -5.82 16.12
C ALA A 17 -14.59 -5.34 16.86
N GLU A 18 -14.42 -4.70 18.02
CA GLU A 18 -15.53 -4.13 18.81
C GLU A 18 -16.25 -3.01 18.05
N THR A 19 -15.48 -2.12 17.39
CA THR A 19 -16.03 -1.06 16.55
C THR A 19 -16.88 -1.65 15.42
N MET A 20 -16.37 -2.63 14.70
CA MET A 20 -17.10 -3.29 13.62
C MET A 20 -18.36 -3.99 14.11
N TYR A 21 -18.29 -4.70 15.24
CA TYR A 21 -19.44 -5.38 15.83
C TYR A 21 -20.59 -4.42 16.11
N ARG A 22 -20.31 -3.27 16.74
CA ARG A 22 -21.28 -2.23 17.01
C ARG A 22 -21.91 -1.68 15.73
N ILE A 23 -21.08 -1.39 14.72
CA ILE A 23 -21.54 -0.80 13.47
C ILE A 23 -22.40 -1.80 12.66
N ILE A 24 -22.04 -3.08 12.62
CA ILE A 24 -22.86 -4.12 11.96
C ILE A 24 -24.28 -4.15 12.54
N LYS A 25 -24.44 -3.94 13.85
CA LYS A 25 -25.76 -3.95 14.50
C LYS A 25 -26.57 -2.69 14.22
N ASP A 26 -25.93 -1.52 14.23
CA ASP A 26 -26.60 -0.22 14.33
C ASP A 26 -26.73 0.50 12.98
N TYR A 27 -25.84 0.22 12.00
CA TYR A 27 -25.74 0.93 10.72
C TYR A 27 -26.07 0.03 9.52
N TYR A 28 -27.31 -0.37 9.38
CA TYR A 28 -27.79 -1.23 8.29
C TYR A 28 -28.38 -0.48 7.09
N GLY A 29 -28.52 0.84 7.19
CA GLY A 29 -29.12 1.68 6.13
C GLY A 29 -28.20 1.79 4.92
N ASN A 30 -28.77 1.73 3.70
CA ASN A 30 -28.03 1.98 2.49
C ASN A 30 -27.58 3.46 2.44
N PRO A 31 -26.27 3.77 2.32
CA PRO A 31 -25.76 5.16 2.32
C PRO A 31 -26.32 6.02 1.17
N SER A 32 -26.78 5.42 0.10
CA SER A 32 -27.39 6.11 -1.03
C SER A 32 -28.85 6.54 -0.79
N SER A 33 -29.49 6.03 0.28
CA SER A 33 -30.88 6.36 0.61
C SER A 33 -31.03 7.72 1.28
N SER A 34 -32.13 8.42 0.96
CA SER A 34 -32.43 9.77 1.50
C SER A 34 -33.05 9.78 2.89
N HIS A 35 -33.51 8.63 3.42
CA HIS A 35 -34.10 8.54 4.76
C HIS A 35 -33.03 8.58 5.87
N ALA A 36 -33.45 8.78 7.12
CA ALA A 36 -32.55 8.99 8.28
C ALA A 36 -31.48 7.88 8.42
N THR A 37 -31.87 6.61 8.33
CA THR A 37 -30.96 5.45 8.51
C THR A 37 -29.87 5.45 7.43
N GLY A 38 -30.21 5.76 6.18
CA GLY A 38 -29.21 5.87 5.08
C GLY A 38 -28.28 7.06 5.28
N ARG A 39 -28.83 8.22 5.71
CA ARG A 39 -28.00 9.40 6.03
C ARG A 39 -27.01 9.11 7.15
N ASN A 40 -27.40 8.40 8.21
CA ASN A 40 -26.51 8.03 9.31
C ASN A 40 -25.34 7.16 8.81
N SER A 41 -25.61 6.19 7.94
CA SER A 41 -24.57 5.37 7.32
C SER A 41 -23.62 6.21 6.46
N ARG A 42 -24.13 7.17 5.70
CA ARG A 42 -23.30 8.10 4.91
C ARG A 42 -22.43 8.99 5.80
N VAL A 43 -22.98 9.54 6.88
CA VAL A 43 -22.19 10.34 7.83
C VAL A 43 -21.02 9.53 8.37
N LEU A 44 -21.25 8.30 8.81
CA LEU A 44 -20.19 7.41 9.31
C LEU A 44 -19.09 7.16 8.27
N ILE A 45 -19.45 6.97 6.99
CA ILE A 45 -18.46 6.81 5.90
C ILE A 45 -17.63 8.08 5.75
N GLU A 46 -18.23 9.25 5.74
CA GLU A 46 -17.51 10.52 5.56
C GLU A 46 -16.67 10.87 6.80
N GLU A 47 -17.11 10.57 8.02
CA GLU A 47 -16.30 10.70 9.24
C GLU A 47 -15.08 9.78 9.20
N SER A 48 -15.26 8.53 8.78
CA SER A 48 -14.17 7.55 8.59
C SER A 48 -13.16 8.02 7.53
N ARG A 49 -13.67 8.58 6.43
CA ARG A 49 -12.84 9.16 5.36
C ARG A 49 -12.05 10.36 5.86
N SER A 50 -12.68 11.26 6.60
CA SER A 50 -12.04 12.46 7.16
C SER A 50 -10.94 12.08 8.14
N LEU A 51 -11.17 11.11 9.02
CA LEU A 51 -10.16 10.63 9.97
C LEU A 51 -8.90 10.10 9.23
N ILE A 52 -9.08 9.26 8.21
CA ILE A 52 -7.95 8.75 7.41
C ILE A 52 -7.24 9.91 6.70
N ALA A 53 -7.99 10.83 6.10
CA ALA A 53 -7.42 11.98 5.39
C ALA A 53 -6.63 12.89 6.32
N ASP A 54 -7.13 13.18 7.53
CA ASP A 54 -6.45 13.99 8.54
C ASP A 54 -5.13 13.36 8.98
N LEU A 55 -5.11 12.04 9.24
CA LEU A 55 -3.90 11.30 9.61
C LEU A 55 -2.86 11.32 8.48
N LEU A 56 -3.28 11.30 7.23
CA LEU A 56 -2.41 11.36 6.06
C LEU A 56 -2.06 12.80 5.63
N GLY A 57 -2.73 13.83 6.17
CA GLY A 57 -2.54 15.23 5.82
C GLY A 57 -3.07 15.59 4.42
N VAL A 58 -4.15 14.94 3.97
CA VAL A 58 -4.76 15.12 2.66
C VAL A 58 -6.24 15.53 2.78
N LYS A 59 -6.87 15.86 1.65
CA LYS A 59 -8.29 16.17 1.64
C LYS A 59 -9.13 14.88 1.64
N PRO A 60 -10.27 14.85 2.35
CA PRO A 60 -11.19 13.70 2.28
C PRO A 60 -11.64 13.38 0.84
N SER A 61 -11.73 14.39 -0.04
CA SER A 61 -12.07 14.22 -1.44
C SER A 61 -11.03 13.45 -2.26
N GLU A 62 -9.83 13.23 -1.74
CA GLU A 62 -8.72 12.52 -2.38
C GLU A 62 -8.63 11.05 -1.94
N ILE A 63 -9.47 10.61 -1.00
CA ILE A 63 -9.55 9.21 -0.54
C ILE A 63 -10.78 8.55 -1.18
N TYR A 64 -10.60 7.37 -1.78
CA TYR A 64 -11.64 6.55 -2.40
C TYR A 64 -11.56 5.13 -1.85
N PHE A 65 -12.63 4.63 -1.23
CA PHE A 65 -12.64 3.29 -0.67
C PHE A 65 -12.74 2.23 -1.77
N THR A 66 -11.97 1.15 -1.60
CA THR A 66 -11.91 0.00 -2.49
C THR A 66 -12.04 -1.28 -1.66
N SER A 67 -12.23 -2.43 -2.31
CA SER A 67 -12.29 -3.72 -1.58
C SER A 67 -10.92 -4.16 -1.04
N CYS A 68 -9.82 -3.69 -1.63
CA CYS A 68 -8.45 -3.99 -1.23
C CYS A 68 -7.46 -3.15 -2.04
N ALA A 69 -6.18 -3.24 -1.69
CA ALA A 69 -5.12 -2.58 -2.45
C ALA A 69 -5.03 -3.08 -3.90
N THR A 70 -5.30 -4.35 -4.19
CA THR A 70 -5.28 -4.88 -5.56
C THR A 70 -6.30 -4.17 -6.46
N GLU A 71 -7.52 -3.90 -5.96
CA GLU A 71 -8.51 -3.10 -6.69
C GLU A 71 -8.02 -1.65 -6.89
N ALA A 72 -7.45 -1.04 -5.84
CA ALA A 72 -6.91 0.32 -5.91
C ALA A 72 -5.76 0.43 -6.93
N ILE A 73 -4.83 -0.54 -6.93
CA ILE A 73 -3.71 -0.64 -7.89
C ILE A 73 -4.22 -0.79 -9.32
N ALA A 74 -5.15 -1.72 -9.55
CA ALA A 74 -5.73 -1.93 -10.88
C ALA A 74 -6.46 -0.67 -11.38
N THR A 75 -7.21 0.00 -10.49
CA THR A 75 -7.90 1.26 -10.80
C THR A 75 -6.91 2.36 -11.16
N ALA A 76 -5.84 2.52 -10.37
CA ALA A 76 -4.81 3.52 -10.62
C ALA A 76 -4.10 3.27 -11.97
N ILE A 77 -3.58 2.06 -12.18
CA ILE A 77 -2.76 1.74 -13.36
C ILE A 77 -3.59 1.85 -14.64
N GLN A 78 -4.74 1.19 -14.69
CA GLN A 78 -5.60 1.23 -15.88
C GLN A 78 -6.23 2.62 -16.08
N GLY A 79 -6.67 3.25 -14.98
CA GLY A 79 -7.32 4.54 -15.00
C GLY A 79 -6.41 5.68 -15.47
N VAL A 80 -5.15 5.70 -15.02
CA VAL A 80 -4.15 6.69 -15.46
C VAL A 80 -3.80 6.49 -16.94
N VAL A 81 -3.51 5.26 -17.35
CA VAL A 81 -3.15 4.95 -18.74
C VAL A 81 -4.28 5.39 -19.68
N SER A 82 -5.53 5.05 -19.33
CA SER A 82 -6.71 5.40 -20.15
C SER A 82 -6.98 6.91 -20.19
N ALA A 83 -6.99 7.58 -19.03
CA ALA A 83 -7.40 8.98 -18.92
C ALA A 83 -6.32 9.97 -19.38
N CYS A 84 -5.03 9.63 -19.17
CA CYS A 84 -3.90 10.52 -19.46
C CYS A 84 -3.20 10.22 -20.78
N GLY A 85 -3.58 9.15 -21.48
CA GLY A 85 -2.96 8.73 -22.73
C GLY A 85 -1.50 8.29 -22.58
N ILE A 86 -1.18 7.66 -21.43
CA ILE A 86 0.15 7.17 -21.14
C ILE A 86 0.54 6.08 -22.13
N LYS A 87 1.76 6.15 -22.64
CA LYS A 87 2.36 5.13 -23.53
C LYS A 87 3.55 4.44 -22.90
N LYS A 88 4.18 5.05 -21.87
CA LYS A 88 5.34 4.51 -21.17
C LYS A 88 5.09 4.39 -19.68
N ILE A 89 5.30 3.18 -19.16
CA ILE A 89 5.32 2.91 -17.71
C ILE A 89 6.76 2.62 -17.31
N ILE A 90 7.22 3.26 -16.23
CA ILE A 90 8.53 3.01 -15.63
C ILE A 90 8.28 2.39 -14.26
N THR A 91 8.85 1.21 -14.02
CA THR A 91 8.60 0.41 -12.81
C THR A 91 9.85 -0.34 -12.37
N THR A 92 9.71 -1.20 -11.35
CA THR A 92 10.80 -2.08 -10.90
C THR A 92 10.46 -3.56 -11.11
N ALA A 93 11.48 -4.41 -11.13
CA ALA A 93 11.30 -5.86 -11.24
C ALA A 93 10.82 -6.52 -9.92
N VAL A 94 10.77 -5.75 -8.82
CA VAL A 94 10.46 -6.25 -7.48
C VAL A 94 9.09 -5.82 -6.95
N GLU A 95 8.24 -5.29 -7.83
CA GLU A 95 6.89 -4.88 -7.49
C GLU A 95 6.01 -6.07 -7.05
N HIS A 96 5.03 -5.79 -6.21
CA HIS A 96 4.01 -6.78 -5.86
C HIS A 96 3.26 -7.27 -7.13
N HIS A 97 2.85 -8.54 -7.14
CA HIS A 97 2.13 -9.15 -8.27
C HIS A 97 0.88 -8.38 -8.73
N ALA A 98 0.20 -7.67 -7.81
CA ALA A 98 -0.93 -6.83 -8.19
C ALA A 98 -0.51 -5.68 -9.14
N VAL A 99 0.71 -5.17 -9.01
CA VAL A 99 1.29 -4.14 -9.89
C VAL A 99 1.78 -4.78 -11.18
N SER A 100 2.69 -5.76 -11.08
CA SER A 100 3.31 -6.38 -12.26
C SER A 100 2.27 -6.99 -13.21
N HIS A 101 1.29 -7.74 -12.69
CA HIS A 101 0.24 -8.33 -13.54
C HIS A 101 -0.72 -7.29 -14.14
N ALA A 102 -0.99 -6.17 -13.44
CA ALA A 102 -1.78 -5.09 -14.03
C ALA A 102 -1.04 -4.43 -15.20
N ILE A 103 0.27 -4.21 -15.07
CA ILE A 103 1.13 -3.69 -16.13
C ILE A 103 1.23 -4.69 -17.29
N ASP A 104 1.49 -5.97 -17.00
CA ASP A 104 1.59 -7.03 -18.01
C ASP A 104 0.33 -7.13 -18.90
N ASN A 105 -0.85 -6.93 -18.30
CA ASN A 105 -2.11 -6.93 -19.05
C ASN A 105 -2.18 -5.76 -20.06
N LEU A 106 -1.66 -4.58 -19.68
CA LEU A 106 -1.60 -3.43 -20.58
C LEU A 106 -0.55 -3.63 -21.69
N VAL A 107 0.58 -4.25 -21.38
CA VAL A 107 1.61 -4.60 -22.37
C VAL A 107 1.04 -5.60 -23.40
N LYS A 108 0.36 -6.66 -22.95
CA LYS A 108 -0.27 -7.66 -23.81
C LYS A 108 -1.31 -7.06 -24.77
N SER A 109 -2.00 -6.00 -24.37
CA SER A 109 -2.93 -5.27 -25.22
C SER A 109 -2.26 -4.23 -26.12
N ALA A 110 -0.92 -4.16 -26.13
CA ALA A 110 -0.11 -3.15 -26.81
C ALA A 110 -0.49 -1.69 -26.46
N ALA A 111 -1.05 -1.48 -25.27
CA ALA A 111 -1.45 -0.16 -24.81
C ALA A 111 -0.27 0.70 -24.36
N VAL A 112 0.75 0.06 -23.77
CA VAL A 112 1.94 0.72 -23.19
C VAL A 112 3.23 -0.06 -23.46
N GLN A 113 4.36 0.67 -23.39
CA GLN A 113 5.70 0.12 -23.25
C GLN A 113 6.12 0.19 -21.78
N VAL A 114 6.99 -0.73 -21.34
CA VAL A 114 7.50 -0.79 -19.96
C VAL A 114 9.01 -0.72 -19.94
N SER A 115 9.54 0.14 -19.06
CA SER A 115 10.96 0.24 -18.75
C SER A 115 11.16 -0.09 -17.27
N TYR A 116 12.24 -0.80 -16.95
CA TYR A 116 12.56 -1.18 -15.58
C TYR A 116 13.74 -0.38 -15.07
N VAL A 117 13.56 0.30 -13.92
CA VAL A 117 14.67 0.97 -13.22
C VAL A 117 15.60 -0.08 -12.65
N HIS A 118 16.91 0.15 -12.76
CA HIS A 118 17.91 -0.74 -12.20
C HIS A 118 17.83 -0.75 -10.67
N ILE A 119 17.97 -1.96 -10.10
CA ILE A 119 18.10 -2.20 -8.66
C ILE A 119 19.37 -3.04 -8.46
N ASP A 120 20.23 -2.59 -7.55
CA ASP A 120 21.46 -3.32 -7.24
C ASP A 120 21.17 -4.56 -6.35
N LYS A 121 22.23 -5.35 -6.10
CA LYS A 121 22.13 -6.56 -5.25
C LYS A 121 21.78 -6.29 -3.79
N ASN A 122 21.88 -5.04 -3.34
CA ASN A 122 21.50 -4.60 -2.00
C ASN A 122 20.09 -3.98 -2.01
N ALA A 123 19.38 -4.12 -3.12
CA ALA A 123 18.05 -3.56 -3.39
C ALA A 123 17.98 -2.02 -3.36
N HIS A 124 19.08 -1.32 -3.67
CA HIS A 124 19.05 0.13 -3.87
C HIS A 124 18.57 0.45 -5.27
N LEU A 125 17.65 1.40 -5.37
CA LEU A 125 17.14 1.91 -6.64
C LEU A 125 18.15 2.89 -7.26
N ASP A 126 18.40 2.76 -8.55
CA ASP A 126 19.24 3.67 -9.33
C ASP A 126 18.41 4.90 -9.77
N LEU A 127 18.50 5.98 -8.98
CA LEU A 127 17.79 7.23 -9.26
C LEU A 127 18.29 7.92 -10.54
N GLN A 128 19.58 7.80 -10.88
CA GLN A 128 20.13 8.35 -12.11
C GLN A 128 19.51 7.64 -13.33
N HIS A 129 19.39 6.31 -13.29
CA HIS A 129 18.73 5.56 -14.35
C HIS A 129 17.25 5.93 -14.46
N LEU A 130 16.55 6.18 -13.33
CA LEU A 130 15.18 6.70 -13.37
C LEU A 130 15.10 8.03 -14.12
N GLU A 131 16.01 8.98 -13.83
CA GLU A 131 16.08 10.26 -14.54
C GLU A 131 16.35 10.10 -16.03
N GLU A 132 17.27 9.20 -16.41
CA GLU A 132 17.57 8.88 -17.80
C GLU A 132 16.34 8.34 -18.55
N LEU A 133 15.59 7.45 -17.93
CA LEU A 133 14.34 6.91 -18.48
C LEU A 133 13.24 7.97 -18.64
N LEU A 134 13.28 9.03 -17.83
CA LEU A 134 12.31 10.14 -17.85
C LEU A 134 12.72 11.30 -18.78
N ASN A 135 13.92 11.29 -19.36
CA ASN A 135 14.38 12.35 -20.25
C ASN A 135 13.82 12.29 -21.68
N GLU A 136 12.99 11.32 -21.98
CA GLU A 136 12.30 11.22 -23.27
C GLU A 136 11.07 12.13 -23.27
N ASP A 137 10.73 12.74 -24.43
CA ASP A 137 9.59 13.67 -24.59
C ASP A 137 8.19 13.00 -24.46
N GLU A 138 8.13 11.79 -23.90
CA GLU A 138 6.91 11.01 -23.76
C GLU A 138 6.33 11.10 -22.35
N LYS A 139 4.99 11.27 -22.27
CA LYS A 139 4.30 11.23 -20.98
C LYS A 139 4.49 9.87 -20.30
N SER A 140 5.19 9.88 -19.19
CA SER A 140 5.53 8.68 -18.44
C SER A 140 4.70 8.55 -17.15
N PHE A 141 4.44 7.31 -16.78
CA PHE A 141 3.84 6.93 -15.52
C PHE A 141 4.82 6.07 -14.73
N VAL A 142 5.29 6.58 -13.61
CA VAL A 142 6.21 5.88 -12.71
C VAL A 142 5.40 5.10 -11.69
N VAL A 143 5.71 3.82 -11.52
CA VAL A 143 5.02 2.89 -10.61
C VAL A 143 6.08 2.16 -9.81
N ILE A 144 6.35 2.63 -8.59
CA ILE A 144 7.40 2.08 -7.71
C ILE A 144 6.85 2.01 -6.29
N MET A 145 6.96 0.83 -5.66
CA MET A 145 6.52 0.62 -4.28
C MET A 145 7.37 1.42 -3.29
N HIS A 146 6.79 1.76 -2.12
CA HIS A 146 7.55 2.38 -1.04
C HIS A 146 8.34 1.36 -0.23
N ALA A 147 7.73 0.21 0.07
CA ALA A 147 8.34 -0.81 0.92
C ALA A 147 8.10 -2.20 0.33
N ASN A 148 9.17 -2.94 0.15
CA ASN A 148 9.07 -4.30 -0.40
C ASN A 148 8.56 -5.27 0.68
N ASN A 149 7.55 -6.06 0.32
CA ASN A 149 6.87 -7.00 1.22
C ASN A 149 7.69 -8.26 1.54
N GLU A 150 8.72 -8.57 0.75
CA GLU A 150 9.58 -9.75 0.92
C GLU A 150 10.87 -9.40 1.67
N THR A 151 11.60 -8.41 1.17
CA THR A 151 12.92 -8.06 1.72
C THR A 151 12.83 -7.01 2.83
N GLY A 152 11.74 -6.24 2.86
CA GLY A 152 11.62 -5.10 3.78
C GLY A 152 12.38 -3.86 3.33
N THR A 153 12.95 -3.84 2.12
CA THR A 153 13.66 -2.68 1.59
C THR A 153 12.71 -1.49 1.46
N LEU A 154 13.19 -0.30 1.85
CA LEU A 154 12.51 0.97 1.65
C LEU A 154 13.09 1.70 0.44
N PHE A 155 12.23 2.08 -0.50
CA PHE A 155 12.62 2.91 -1.64
C PHE A 155 12.44 4.40 -1.31
N PRO A 156 13.28 5.30 -1.85
CA PRO A 156 13.30 6.72 -1.53
C PRO A 156 12.17 7.47 -2.24
N VAL A 157 10.94 7.30 -1.73
CA VAL A 157 9.71 7.80 -2.38
C VAL A 157 9.69 9.31 -2.54
N GLN A 158 10.34 10.06 -1.62
CA GLN A 158 10.42 11.50 -1.69
C GLN A 158 11.27 11.94 -2.89
N GLU A 159 12.48 11.38 -3.02
CA GLU A 159 13.40 11.66 -4.11
C GLU A 159 12.79 11.26 -5.47
N ILE A 160 12.14 10.10 -5.53
CA ILE A 160 11.41 9.65 -6.72
C ILE A 160 10.29 10.64 -7.07
N SER A 161 9.55 11.12 -6.07
CA SER A 161 8.48 12.10 -6.28
C SER A 161 9.01 13.42 -6.83
N ASP A 162 10.14 13.90 -6.32
CA ASP A 162 10.76 15.15 -6.77
C ASP A 162 11.26 15.04 -8.22
N ILE A 163 11.92 13.94 -8.57
CA ILE A 163 12.32 13.63 -9.95
C ILE A 163 11.08 13.57 -10.87
N CYS A 164 10.04 12.85 -10.48
CA CYS A 164 8.82 12.73 -11.28
C CYS A 164 8.15 14.10 -11.52
N LYS A 165 8.13 14.98 -10.54
CA LYS A 165 7.59 16.34 -10.70
C LYS A 165 8.41 17.19 -11.65
N GLU A 166 9.73 17.18 -11.49
CA GLU A 166 10.63 17.91 -12.38
C GLU A 166 10.41 17.48 -13.84
N LYS A 167 10.29 16.16 -14.06
CA LYS A 167 10.06 15.55 -15.38
C LYS A 167 8.59 15.52 -15.81
N ARG A 168 7.66 16.07 -15.00
CA ARG A 168 6.20 16.07 -15.26
C ARG A 168 5.58 14.69 -15.47
N ALA A 169 6.18 13.67 -14.86
CA ALA A 169 5.65 12.32 -14.83
C ALA A 169 4.62 12.16 -13.70
N ILE A 170 3.64 11.27 -13.88
CA ILE A 170 2.72 10.87 -12.80
C ILE A 170 3.41 9.78 -11.99
N PHE A 171 3.31 9.85 -10.67
CA PHE A 171 3.91 8.87 -9.77
C PHE A 171 2.87 8.16 -8.90
N PHE A 172 2.79 6.83 -9.05
CA PHE A 172 2.07 5.93 -8.15
C PHE A 172 3.05 5.15 -7.29
N SER A 173 2.80 5.09 -5.99
CA SER A 173 3.55 4.23 -5.08
C SER A 173 2.64 3.26 -4.33
N ASP A 174 2.92 1.96 -4.40
CA ASP A 174 2.32 0.97 -3.51
C ASP A 174 2.87 1.17 -2.09
N MET A 175 2.02 1.68 -1.19
CA MET A 175 2.38 1.96 0.21
C MET A 175 1.74 0.97 1.20
N VAL A 176 1.24 -0.17 0.72
CA VAL A 176 0.54 -1.17 1.54
C VAL A 176 1.39 -1.64 2.72
N GLN A 177 2.69 -1.80 2.54
CA GLN A 177 3.57 -2.25 3.62
C GLN A 177 4.07 -1.13 4.54
N SER A 178 3.95 0.13 4.15
CA SER A 178 4.46 1.27 4.92
C SER A 178 3.37 2.07 5.65
N MET A 179 2.12 2.07 5.15
CA MET A 179 0.99 2.74 5.80
C MET A 179 0.78 2.23 7.24
N GLY A 180 0.62 3.17 8.17
CA GLY A 180 0.42 2.88 9.59
C GLY A 180 1.68 2.39 10.34
N LYS A 181 2.84 2.27 9.65
CA LYS A 181 4.13 1.89 10.24
C LYS A 181 5.10 3.06 10.34
N PHE A 182 4.93 4.05 9.48
CA PHE A 182 5.67 5.31 9.47
C PHE A 182 4.68 6.47 9.44
N GLU A 183 5.16 7.65 9.82
CA GLU A 183 4.41 8.89 9.69
C GLU A 183 4.35 9.28 8.18
N ASN A 184 3.40 8.70 7.47
CA ASN A 184 3.21 8.90 6.03
C ASN A 184 2.30 10.12 5.79
N ARG A 185 2.76 11.34 6.12
CA ARG A 185 2.07 12.55 5.68
C ARG A 185 2.32 12.74 4.19
N LEU A 186 1.23 12.70 3.42
CA LEU A 186 1.28 12.91 1.98
C LEU A 186 1.33 14.41 1.71
N SER A 187 2.48 14.89 1.27
CA SER A 187 2.78 16.31 0.99
C SER A 187 3.00 16.51 -0.51
N GLU A 188 3.48 17.69 -0.88
CA GLU A 188 3.93 17.94 -2.25
C GLU A 188 5.11 17.05 -2.68
N HIS A 189 5.94 16.56 -1.74
CA HIS A 189 7.04 15.61 -2.00
C HIS A 189 6.60 14.14 -1.94
N SER A 190 5.33 13.87 -2.09
CA SER A 190 4.76 12.52 -2.02
C SER A 190 4.25 12.05 -3.39
N PRO A 191 3.99 10.76 -3.56
CA PRO A 191 3.37 10.24 -4.78
C PRO A 191 2.04 10.94 -5.08
N ASP A 192 1.71 11.04 -6.36
CA ASP A 192 0.41 11.52 -6.81
C ASP A 192 -0.72 10.56 -6.45
N ILE A 193 -0.41 9.29 -6.42
CA ILE A 193 -1.36 8.21 -6.19
C ILE A 193 -0.71 7.19 -5.26
N THR A 194 -1.46 6.69 -4.29
CA THR A 194 -1.04 5.56 -3.47
C THR A 194 -2.22 4.71 -3.03
N CYS A 195 -1.95 3.54 -2.47
CA CYS A 195 -2.98 2.62 -1.99
C CYS A 195 -2.64 2.04 -0.62
N CYS A 196 -3.69 1.56 0.04
CA CYS A 196 -3.59 0.85 1.31
C CYS A 196 -4.61 -0.28 1.39
N SER A 197 -4.31 -1.29 2.21
CA SER A 197 -5.23 -2.38 2.56
C SER A 197 -5.26 -2.55 4.08
N ALA A 198 -6.45 -2.50 4.68
CA ALA A 198 -6.61 -2.46 6.13
C ALA A 198 -6.01 -3.67 6.86
N HIS A 199 -6.06 -4.87 6.24
CA HIS A 199 -5.55 -6.09 6.85
C HIS A 199 -4.02 -6.14 7.04
N LYS A 200 -3.27 -5.14 6.57
CA LYS A 200 -1.82 -4.99 6.80
C LYS A 200 -1.50 -4.14 8.03
N LEU A 201 -2.52 -3.53 8.64
CA LEU A 201 -2.42 -2.68 9.84
C LEU A 201 -3.51 -3.03 10.86
N HIS A 202 -3.69 -4.32 11.12
CA HIS A 202 -4.64 -4.87 12.09
C HIS A 202 -6.10 -4.49 11.86
N GLY A 203 -6.45 -4.09 10.62
CA GLY A 203 -7.80 -3.84 10.16
C GLY A 203 -8.44 -5.05 9.47
N PRO A 204 -9.72 -4.93 9.06
CA PRO A 204 -10.44 -6.01 8.40
C PRO A 204 -9.94 -6.29 6.98
N LYS A 205 -10.09 -7.55 6.55
CA LYS A 205 -9.97 -7.94 5.13
C LYS A 205 -11.17 -7.38 4.35
N GLY A 206 -11.02 -7.23 3.03
CA GLY A 206 -12.11 -6.79 2.16
C GLY A 206 -12.37 -5.28 2.17
N ILE A 207 -11.39 -4.49 2.61
CA ILE A 207 -11.39 -3.03 2.54
C ILE A 207 -9.98 -2.48 2.35
N GLY A 208 -9.89 -1.45 1.51
CA GLY A 208 -8.71 -0.66 1.23
C GLY A 208 -9.11 0.74 0.77
N PHE A 209 -8.17 1.55 0.38
CA PHE A 209 -8.42 2.81 -0.30
C PHE A 209 -7.39 3.09 -1.40
N LEU A 210 -7.80 3.95 -2.30
CA LEU A 210 -6.98 4.67 -3.25
C LEU A 210 -6.89 6.12 -2.79
N TYR A 211 -5.69 6.64 -2.55
CA TYR A 211 -5.41 8.07 -2.52
C TYR A 211 -5.12 8.55 -3.94
N LEU A 212 -5.78 9.61 -4.33
CA LEU A 212 -5.62 10.23 -5.64
C LEU A 212 -5.52 11.75 -5.45
N ASN A 213 -4.33 12.30 -5.72
CA ASN A 213 -4.15 13.74 -5.71
C ASN A 213 -5.09 14.40 -6.72
N SER A 214 -5.76 15.47 -6.32
CA SER A 214 -6.77 16.18 -7.12
C SER A 214 -6.29 16.71 -8.47
N ARG A 215 -4.96 16.82 -8.67
CA ARG A 215 -4.35 17.22 -9.95
C ARG A 215 -4.32 16.10 -11.00
N VAL A 216 -4.45 14.82 -10.58
CA VAL A 216 -4.39 13.68 -11.48
C VAL A 216 -5.79 13.24 -11.85
N LYS A 217 -6.02 12.99 -13.13
CA LYS A 217 -7.26 12.42 -13.65
C LYS A 217 -7.07 10.94 -13.93
N ILE A 218 -8.02 10.13 -13.47
CA ILE A 218 -8.09 8.71 -13.79
C ILE A 218 -9.50 8.33 -14.26
N ALA A 219 -9.59 7.29 -15.07
CA ALA A 219 -10.87 6.68 -15.40
C ALA A 219 -11.25 5.66 -14.33
N PRO A 220 -12.53 5.55 -13.93
CA PRO A 220 -12.99 4.53 -13.00
C PRO A 220 -12.85 3.14 -13.60
N LEU A 221 -12.57 2.13 -12.74
CA LEU A 221 -12.53 0.72 -13.16
C LEU A 221 -13.92 0.07 -13.05
N ILE A 222 -14.69 0.44 -12.00
CA ILE A 222 -16.00 -0.15 -11.70
C ILE A 222 -17.08 0.90 -11.90
N TYR A 223 -17.91 0.71 -12.94
CA TYR A 223 -19.02 1.59 -13.28
C TYR A 223 -20.32 1.14 -12.60
N GLY A 224 -21.24 2.07 -12.32
CA GLY A 224 -22.55 1.76 -11.72
C GLY A 224 -23.24 2.97 -11.08
N GLY A 225 -23.74 2.84 -9.87
CA GLY A 225 -24.65 3.76 -9.19
C GLY A 225 -24.06 5.05 -8.61
N GLY A 226 -22.83 5.41 -8.94
CA GLY A 226 -22.25 6.72 -8.59
C GLY A 226 -21.65 6.81 -7.19
N GLN A 227 -21.53 5.70 -6.45
CA GLN A 227 -20.83 5.66 -5.16
C GLN A 227 -19.37 6.13 -5.33
N GLU A 228 -18.72 6.46 -4.22
CA GLU A 228 -17.35 7.00 -4.22
C GLU A 228 -17.16 8.11 -5.29
N ARG A 229 -18.14 8.99 -5.41
CA ARG A 229 -18.12 10.15 -6.34
C ARG A 229 -17.90 9.74 -7.82
N ASN A 230 -18.52 8.64 -8.24
CA ASN A 230 -18.39 7.99 -9.55
C ASN A 230 -17.00 7.36 -9.83
N MET A 231 -16.10 7.33 -8.86
CA MET A 231 -14.79 6.71 -9.02
C MET A 231 -14.86 5.19 -8.83
N ARG A 232 -15.72 4.73 -7.93
CA ARG A 232 -15.89 3.30 -7.63
C ARG A 232 -17.33 3.01 -7.26
N SER A 233 -18.07 2.46 -8.16
CA SER A 233 -19.50 2.15 -7.95
C SER A 233 -19.71 0.85 -7.17
N GLY A 234 -20.91 0.70 -6.60
CA GLY A 234 -21.32 -0.42 -5.75
C GLY A 234 -21.49 0.02 -4.29
N THR A 235 -22.49 -0.56 -3.62
CA THR A 235 -22.81 -0.22 -2.22
C THR A 235 -21.57 -0.32 -1.34
N GLU A 236 -21.34 0.70 -0.54
CA GLU A 236 -20.17 0.83 0.32
C GLU A 236 -20.19 -0.18 1.47
N ASN A 237 -19.03 -0.75 1.79
CA ASN A 237 -18.81 -1.65 2.93
C ASN A 237 -18.67 -0.82 4.23
N ILE A 238 -19.79 -0.38 4.80
CA ILE A 238 -19.85 0.57 5.92
C ILE A 238 -18.99 0.11 7.11
N TYR A 239 -19.19 -1.12 7.54
CA TYR A 239 -18.46 -1.68 8.69
C TYR A 239 -16.98 -1.95 8.39
N GLY A 240 -16.64 -2.29 7.16
CA GLY A 240 -15.25 -2.41 6.72
C GLY A 240 -14.56 -1.04 6.70
N ILE A 241 -15.23 0.00 6.19
CA ILE A 241 -14.73 1.38 6.15
C ILE A 241 -14.46 1.89 7.57
N ALA A 242 -15.42 1.75 8.48
CA ALA A 242 -15.25 2.17 9.86
C ALA A 242 -14.17 1.35 10.60
N GLY A 243 -14.10 0.03 10.33
CA GLY A 243 -13.03 -0.82 10.84
C GLY A 243 -11.66 -0.39 10.33
N MET A 244 -11.55 0.02 9.06
CA MET A 244 -10.30 0.56 8.50
C MET A 244 -9.92 1.88 9.16
N ALA A 245 -10.87 2.81 9.33
CA ALA A 245 -10.61 4.08 10.00
C ALA A 245 -10.13 3.86 11.45
N LYS A 246 -10.76 2.95 12.19
CA LYS A 246 -10.33 2.58 13.54
C LYS A 246 -8.94 1.94 13.55
N SER A 247 -8.61 1.11 12.56
CA SER A 247 -7.26 0.53 12.46
C SER A 247 -6.19 1.59 12.19
N PHE A 248 -6.50 2.64 11.42
CA PHE A 248 -5.62 3.80 11.24
C PHE A 248 -5.44 4.57 12.55
N GLU A 249 -6.52 4.87 13.27
CA GLU A 249 -6.47 5.55 14.57
C GLU A 249 -5.54 4.81 15.54
N VAL A 250 -5.73 3.50 15.71
CA VAL A 250 -4.90 2.66 16.60
C VAL A 250 -3.45 2.60 16.12
N ALA A 251 -3.21 2.39 14.82
CA ALA A 251 -1.88 2.30 14.26
C ALA A 251 -1.07 3.60 14.46
N TYR A 252 -1.69 4.77 14.22
CA TYR A 252 -1.02 6.06 14.41
C TYR A 252 -0.84 6.43 15.89
N ARG A 253 -1.82 6.11 16.75
CA ARG A 253 -1.71 6.30 18.21
C ARG A 253 -0.54 5.52 18.79
N ASP A 254 -0.38 4.28 18.40
CA ASP A 254 0.59 3.34 19.01
C ASP A 254 1.88 3.17 18.17
N MET A 255 2.06 3.95 17.10
CA MET A 255 3.12 3.81 16.10
C MET A 255 4.53 3.77 16.71
N ALA A 256 4.88 4.75 17.52
CA ALA A 256 6.22 4.85 18.11
C ALA A 256 6.53 3.66 19.03
N LYS A 257 5.57 3.31 19.90
CA LYS A 257 5.68 2.16 20.81
C LYS A 257 5.82 0.83 20.05
N ASN A 258 5.00 0.62 19.03
CA ASN A 258 5.03 -0.60 18.23
C ASN A 258 6.35 -0.71 17.44
N ARG A 259 6.80 0.40 16.85
CA ARG A 259 8.07 0.45 16.11
C ARG A 259 9.25 0.11 17.03
N GLU A 260 9.33 0.70 18.19
CA GLU A 260 10.39 0.43 19.16
C GLU A 260 10.39 -1.05 19.58
N HIS A 261 9.23 -1.56 20.01
CA HIS A 261 9.09 -2.94 20.48
C HIS A 261 9.46 -3.96 19.40
N ILE A 262 8.93 -3.81 18.19
CA ILE A 262 9.19 -4.76 17.10
C ILE A 262 10.65 -4.65 16.61
N SER A 263 11.23 -3.45 16.60
CA SER A 263 12.66 -3.27 16.27
C SER A 263 13.56 -3.99 17.25
N GLN A 264 13.27 -3.92 18.56
CA GLN A 264 13.99 -4.65 19.59
C GLN A 264 13.88 -6.17 19.41
N LEU A 265 12.67 -6.67 19.11
CA LEU A 265 12.45 -8.09 18.82
C LEU A 265 13.21 -8.55 17.56
N LYS A 266 13.18 -7.75 16.48
CA LYS A 266 13.92 -8.03 15.24
C LYS A 266 15.43 -8.10 15.51
N SER A 267 15.98 -7.13 16.26
CA SER A 267 17.42 -7.13 16.63
C SER A 267 17.76 -8.36 17.45
N TYR A 268 17.02 -8.63 18.52
CA TYR A 268 17.24 -9.81 19.36
C TYR A 268 17.21 -11.11 18.56
N PHE A 269 16.22 -11.27 17.69
CA PHE A 269 16.08 -12.46 16.85
C PHE A 269 17.23 -12.58 15.85
N SER A 270 17.63 -11.49 15.20
CA SER A 270 18.76 -11.46 14.27
C SER A 270 20.07 -11.83 14.94
N ASP A 271 20.33 -11.32 16.17
CA ASP A 271 21.54 -11.61 16.92
C ASP A 271 21.60 -13.08 17.34
N LYS A 272 20.46 -13.66 17.75
CA LYS A 272 20.37 -15.09 18.05
C LYS A 272 20.58 -15.96 16.82
N LEU A 273 20.01 -15.58 15.68
CA LEU A 273 20.22 -16.29 14.42
C LEU A 273 21.69 -16.26 14.02
N LYS A 274 22.36 -15.12 14.07
CA LYS A 274 23.81 -14.99 13.78
C LYS A 274 24.68 -15.83 14.72
N LEU A 275 24.29 -15.91 16.00
CA LEU A 275 25.03 -16.68 17.00
C LEU A 275 24.91 -18.19 16.79
N TYR A 276 23.70 -18.68 16.52
CA TYR A 276 23.43 -20.13 16.41
C TYR A 276 23.56 -20.68 15.00
N PHE A 277 23.46 -19.83 13.98
CA PHE A 277 23.48 -20.19 12.57
C PHE A 277 24.30 -19.16 11.77
N PRO A 278 25.64 -19.12 11.97
CA PRO A 278 26.51 -18.10 11.39
C PRO A 278 26.58 -18.11 9.86
N GLU A 279 26.13 -19.19 9.22
CA GLU A 279 26.08 -19.38 7.77
C GLU A 279 24.81 -18.79 7.11
N LEU A 280 23.86 -18.29 7.89
CA LEU A 280 22.67 -17.60 7.35
C LEU A 280 23.08 -16.29 6.67
N ILE A 281 22.48 -16.04 5.52
CA ILE A 281 22.65 -14.78 4.79
C ILE A 281 21.44 -13.89 5.08
N PHE A 282 21.69 -12.73 5.63
CA PHE A 282 20.68 -11.68 5.83
C PHE A 282 20.58 -10.85 4.54
N ASN A 283 19.43 -10.93 3.89
CA ASN A 283 19.22 -10.26 2.61
C ASN A 283 18.97 -8.75 2.77
N ALA A 284 18.93 -8.02 1.66
CA ALA A 284 18.68 -6.58 1.64
C ALA A 284 17.43 -6.19 2.44
N GLY A 285 17.43 -5.01 3.05
CA GLY A 285 16.34 -4.54 3.91
C GLY A 285 16.35 -5.10 5.33
N CYS A 286 17.23 -6.06 5.65
CA CYS A 286 17.35 -6.62 6.99
C CYS A 286 18.20 -5.77 7.94
N ASP A 287 18.91 -4.77 7.42
CA ASP A 287 19.64 -3.77 8.18
C ASP A 287 18.68 -2.74 8.84
N HIS A 288 19.26 -1.77 9.53
CA HIS A 288 18.49 -0.72 10.21
C HIS A 288 17.76 0.25 9.26
N GLN A 289 18.00 0.17 7.94
CA GLN A 289 17.40 1.05 6.94
C GLN A 289 16.11 0.49 6.33
N GLY A 290 15.80 -0.80 6.55
CA GLY A 290 14.59 -1.44 6.05
C GLY A 290 13.39 -1.37 7.02
N LEU A 291 12.28 -2.01 6.63
CA LEU A 291 11.11 -2.18 7.48
C LEU A 291 11.48 -2.91 8.78
N PHE A 292 11.07 -2.33 9.89
CA PHE A 292 11.40 -2.87 11.22
C PHE A 292 10.71 -4.21 11.50
N ASN A 293 9.66 -4.57 10.79
CA ASN A 293 8.84 -5.78 11.00
C ASN A 293 9.07 -6.89 9.97
N ILE A 294 10.04 -6.76 9.07
CA ILE A 294 10.42 -7.79 8.10
C ILE A 294 11.86 -8.20 8.31
N LEU A 295 12.10 -9.50 8.32
CA LEU A 295 13.43 -10.12 8.34
C LEU A 295 13.47 -11.18 7.23
N ASN A 296 14.29 -10.95 6.21
CA ASN A 296 14.47 -11.86 5.09
C ASN A 296 15.85 -12.52 5.20
N ILE A 297 15.87 -13.84 5.28
CA ILE A 297 17.09 -14.63 5.40
C ILE A 297 17.14 -15.73 4.36
N SER A 298 18.34 -15.99 3.81
CA SER A 298 18.62 -17.16 3.00
C SER A 298 19.24 -18.26 3.85
N VAL A 299 18.61 -19.42 3.84
CA VAL A 299 19.05 -20.61 4.58
C VAL A 299 19.83 -21.50 3.62
N PRO A 300 21.10 -21.89 3.93
CA PRO A 300 21.87 -22.77 3.08
C PRO A 300 21.18 -24.10 2.78
N ALA A 301 21.41 -24.65 1.58
CA ALA A 301 20.77 -25.90 1.13
C ALA A 301 21.07 -27.12 2.02
N ALA A 302 22.12 -27.05 2.85
CA ALA A 302 22.43 -28.09 3.82
C ALA A 302 21.33 -28.29 4.89
N TYR A 303 20.51 -27.25 5.14
CA TYR A 303 19.32 -27.34 5.99
C TYR A 303 18.13 -27.76 5.12
N ASN A 304 17.34 -28.73 5.58
CA ASN A 304 16.15 -29.16 4.85
C ASN A 304 15.05 -28.07 4.95
N ASN A 305 15.06 -27.14 4.00
CA ASN A 305 14.20 -25.96 3.99
C ASN A 305 12.70 -26.29 3.94
N ASN A 306 12.31 -27.44 3.37
CA ASN A 306 10.91 -27.87 3.30
C ASN A 306 10.36 -28.17 4.70
N LEU A 307 11.18 -28.76 5.60
CA LEU A 307 10.76 -29.01 6.98
C LEU A 307 10.70 -27.74 7.84
N LEU A 308 11.41 -26.69 7.48
CA LEU A 308 11.41 -25.43 8.24
C LEU A 308 10.07 -24.70 8.09
N LEU A 309 9.54 -24.59 6.86
CA LEU A 309 8.25 -23.97 6.58
C LEU A 309 7.06 -24.72 7.20
N GLU A 310 7.15 -26.05 7.31
CA GLU A 310 6.11 -26.87 7.95
C GLU A 310 6.08 -26.71 9.49
N LYS A 311 7.17 -26.24 10.09
CA LYS A 311 7.31 -26.11 11.56
C LYS A 311 7.10 -24.67 12.07
N LEU A 312 7.09 -23.69 11.19
CA LEU A 312 6.77 -22.28 11.49
C LEU A 312 5.28 -22.02 11.39
#